data_15edc23214d066ba2e97faf69d5231e2
#
_entry.id   15edc23214d066ba2e97faf69d5231e2
#
_cell.length_a   1.000
_cell.length_b   1.000
_cell.length_c   1.000
_cell.angle_alpha   90.00
_cell.angle_beta   90.00
_cell.angle_gamma   90.00
#
_symmetry.space_group_name_H-M   'P 1'
#
loop_
_entity.id
_entity.type
_entity.pdbx_description
1 polymer ?
#
loop_
_entity_poly.entity_id
_entity_poly.type
_entity_poly.pdbx_seq_one_letter_code
_entity_poly.pdbx_strand_id
1 'polypeptide(L)'
;GRGGSPLQNLIINKVYNTKISALKVTKGLDEGDIYLKEDFDISKGSANEIYINASKLIFKKLIPNILRQNPTPVRQEGDVVNFKRRTPEQSNIKMLNDVSIANLYDFIRMLDAPSYPKAYLELDNLKMELFEVIIKDGKLEGRFEVSKHE
;
A
#
# COMPACT_ATOMS: atom_id res chain seq x y z
N GLY A 1 4.68 7.92 -7.49
CA GLY A 1 5.82 7.98 -6.57
C GLY A 1 6.82 6.88 -6.85
N ARG A 2 8.07 7.13 -6.54
CA ARG A 2 9.19 6.20 -6.67
C ARG A 2 9.65 5.74 -5.29
N GLY A 3 10.24 4.56 -5.17
CA GLY A 3 10.90 4.11 -3.94
C GLY A 3 10.11 3.14 -3.08
N GLY A 4 10.32 3.18 -1.74
CA GLY A 4 9.86 2.16 -0.82
C GLY A 4 8.41 2.34 -0.34
N SER A 5 7.75 1.22 -0.03
CA SER A 5 6.40 1.17 0.57
C SER A 5 5.37 2.07 -0.15
N PRO A 6 5.23 1.98 -1.50
CA PRO A 6 4.39 2.91 -2.25
C PRO A 6 2.91 2.83 -1.83
N LEU A 7 2.35 1.65 -1.62
CA LEU A 7 0.96 1.48 -1.19
C LEU A 7 0.68 2.21 0.13
N GLN A 8 1.52 1.96 1.13
CA GLN A 8 1.36 2.55 2.46
C GLN A 8 1.49 4.07 2.42
N ASN A 9 2.48 4.57 1.68
CA ASN A 9 2.66 6.02 1.51
C ASN A 9 1.49 6.68 0.78
N LEU A 10 0.92 6.06 -0.24
CA LEU A 10 -0.27 6.57 -0.92
C LEU A 10 -1.49 6.62 0.02
N ILE A 11 -1.75 5.56 0.78
CA ILE A 11 -2.89 5.51 1.71
C ILE A 11 -2.73 6.55 2.83
N ILE A 12 -1.54 6.70 3.43
CA ILE A 12 -1.26 7.72 4.46
C ILE A 12 -1.53 9.13 3.92
N ASN A 13 -1.16 9.39 2.66
CA ASN A 13 -1.39 10.69 2.03
C ASN A 13 -2.78 10.83 1.41
N LYS A 14 -3.71 9.88 1.65
CA LYS A 14 -5.08 9.88 1.13
C LYS A 14 -5.18 9.92 -0.41
N VAL A 15 -4.17 9.41 -1.09
CA VAL A 15 -4.14 9.27 -2.55
C VAL A 15 -4.68 7.90 -2.92
N TYR A 16 -5.99 7.75 -3.01
CA TYR A 16 -6.63 6.46 -3.24
C TYR A 16 -6.77 6.09 -4.72
N ASN A 17 -6.95 7.07 -5.59
CA ASN A 17 -6.96 6.88 -7.03
C ASN A 17 -5.53 7.01 -7.56
N THR A 18 -4.97 5.91 -7.98
CA THR A 18 -3.59 5.81 -8.45
C THR A 18 -3.49 5.05 -9.76
N LYS A 19 -2.28 4.75 -10.20
CA LYS A 19 -2.05 3.94 -11.40
C LYS A 19 -0.99 2.88 -11.14
N ILE A 20 -1.17 1.72 -11.75
CA ILE A 20 -0.11 0.74 -11.90
C ILE A 20 0.59 1.02 -13.22
N SER A 21 1.91 1.23 -13.17
CA SER A 21 2.75 1.56 -14.32
C SER A 21 3.70 0.43 -14.64
N ALA A 22 3.75 0.02 -15.90
CA ALA A 22 4.77 -0.87 -16.41
C ALA A 22 5.92 -0.02 -16.95
N LEU A 23 7.11 -0.18 -16.37
CA LEU A 23 8.29 0.62 -16.68
C LEU A 23 9.34 -0.20 -17.40
N LYS A 24 10.08 0.45 -18.31
CA LYS A 24 11.32 -0.09 -18.87
C LYS A 24 12.37 -0.17 -17.76
N VAL A 25 13.04 -1.32 -17.64
CA VAL A 25 14.12 -1.48 -16.65
C VAL A 25 15.31 -0.63 -17.03
N THR A 26 15.80 0.17 -16.07
CA THR A 26 16.99 1.02 -16.18
C THR A 26 17.86 0.83 -14.93
N LYS A 27 19.02 1.50 -14.87
CA LYS A 27 19.91 1.46 -13.69
C LYS A 27 19.33 2.18 -12.48
N GLY A 28 18.50 3.22 -12.69
CA GLY A 28 17.88 3.99 -11.63
C GLY A 28 16.59 3.32 -11.12
N LEU A 29 16.22 3.61 -9.86
CA LEU A 29 15.03 3.06 -9.23
C LEU A 29 13.78 3.74 -9.78
N ASP A 30 12.88 2.97 -10.37
CA ASP A 30 11.59 3.42 -10.92
C ASP A 30 11.69 4.62 -11.89
N GLU A 31 12.81 4.78 -12.62
CA GLU A 31 13.11 5.91 -13.52
C GLU A 31 12.86 5.61 -15.00
N GLY A 32 12.62 4.36 -15.34
CA GLY A 32 12.46 3.95 -16.73
C GLY A 32 11.24 4.56 -17.41
N ASP A 33 11.30 4.63 -18.73
CA ASP A 33 10.18 5.03 -19.56
C ASP A 33 8.98 4.10 -19.36
N ILE A 34 7.77 4.63 -19.57
CA ILE A 34 6.52 3.96 -19.30
C ILE A 34 6.02 3.25 -20.54
N TYR A 35 5.84 1.93 -20.48
CA TYR A 35 5.15 1.17 -21.51
C TYR A 35 3.63 1.38 -21.46
N LEU A 36 3.04 1.21 -20.29
CA LEU A 36 1.59 1.36 -20.06
C LEU A 36 1.31 1.82 -18.63
N LYS A 37 0.17 2.47 -18.44
CA LYS A 37 -0.41 2.81 -17.14
C LYS A 37 -1.87 2.37 -17.12
N GLU A 38 -2.30 1.80 -15.99
CA GLU A 38 -3.69 1.43 -15.74
C GLU A 38 -4.17 2.08 -14.46
N ASP A 39 -5.38 2.63 -14.49
CA ASP A 39 -6.02 3.20 -13.30
C ASP A 39 -6.26 2.12 -12.26
N PHE A 40 -6.02 2.45 -11.01
CA PHE A 40 -6.12 1.52 -9.90
C PHE A 40 -6.61 2.22 -8.63
N ASP A 41 -7.74 1.75 -8.12
CA ASP A 41 -8.34 2.26 -6.88
C ASP A 41 -7.86 1.45 -5.68
N ILE A 42 -7.34 2.13 -4.67
CA ILE A 42 -6.86 1.57 -3.40
C ILE A 42 -7.65 2.12 -2.19
N SER A 43 -8.84 2.66 -2.43
CA SER A 43 -9.67 3.29 -1.38
C SER A 43 -10.24 2.29 -0.37
N LYS A 44 -10.31 1.01 -0.73
CA LYS A 44 -10.91 -0.06 0.08
C LYS A 44 -10.05 -1.32 0.09
N GLY A 45 -10.33 -2.17 1.08
CA GLY A 45 -9.67 -3.45 1.24
C GLY A 45 -8.36 -3.38 2.02
N SER A 46 -7.91 -4.53 2.49
CA SER A 46 -6.60 -4.71 3.11
C SER A 46 -5.46 -4.59 2.10
N ALA A 47 -4.24 -4.39 2.57
CA ALA A 47 -3.06 -4.40 1.70
C ALA A 47 -2.97 -5.71 0.89
N ASN A 48 -3.30 -6.86 1.52
CA ASN A 48 -3.32 -8.15 0.83
C ASN A 48 -4.31 -8.18 -0.33
N GLU A 49 -5.56 -7.73 -0.12
CA GLU A 49 -6.57 -7.67 -1.18
C GLU A 49 -6.15 -6.73 -2.31
N ILE A 50 -5.57 -5.58 -1.97
CA ILE A 50 -5.05 -4.60 -2.94
C ILE A 50 -3.93 -5.24 -3.77
N TYR A 51 -2.96 -5.95 -3.16
CA TYR A 51 -1.90 -6.64 -3.89
C TYR A 51 -2.44 -7.76 -4.80
N ILE A 52 -3.44 -8.52 -4.34
CA ILE A 52 -4.11 -9.54 -5.18
C ILE A 52 -4.77 -8.88 -6.39
N ASN A 53 -5.49 -7.77 -6.19
CA ASN A 53 -6.14 -7.06 -7.28
C ASN A 53 -5.14 -6.40 -8.24
N ALA A 54 -4.05 -5.84 -7.73
CA ALA A 54 -2.93 -5.34 -8.54
C ALA A 54 -2.33 -6.46 -9.40
N SER A 55 -2.07 -7.63 -8.81
CA SER A 55 -1.56 -8.80 -9.53
C SER A 55 -2.52 -9.23 -10.65
N LYS A 56 -3.83 -9.29 -10.36
CA LYS A 56 -4.83 -9.60 -11.39
C LYS A 56 -4.80 -8.61 -12.56
N LEU A 57 -4.68 -7.30 -12.28
CA LEU A 57 -4.59 -6.26 -13.30
C LEU A 57 -3.31 -6.42 -14.15
N ILE A 58 -2.19 -6.67 -13.49
CA ILE A 58 -0.90 -6.87 -14.15
C ILE A 58 -0.95 -8.07 -15.10
N PHE A 59 -1.36 -9.24 -14.60
CA PHE A 59 -1.32 -10.49 -15.38
C PHE A 59 -2.44 -10.59 -16.41
N LYS A 60 -3.63 -10.02 -16.16
CA LYS A 60 -4.76 -10.11 -17.08
C LYS A 60 -4.81 -8.98 -18.10
N LYS A 61 -4.19 -7.84 -17.82
CA LYS A 61 -4.30 -6.64 -18.67
C LYS A 61 -2.95 -6.07 -19.10
N LEU A 62 -2.09 -5.66 -18.16
CA LEU A 62 -0.84 -4.97 -18.51
C LEU A 62 0.10 -5.85 -19.34
N ILE A 63 0.45 -7.03 -18.85
CA ILE A 63 1.38 -7.95 -19.56
C ILE A 63 0.82 -8.35 -20.92
N PRO A 64 -0.44 -8.85 -21.07
CA PRO A 64 -0.98 -9.20 -22.37
C PRO A 64 -1.04 -8.03 -23.34
N ASN A 65 -1.33 -6.82 -22.88
CA ASN A 65 -1.36 -5.64 -23.73
C ASN A 65 0.03 -5.24 -24.23
N ILE A 66 1.05 -5.30 -23.39
CA ILE A 66 2.44 -5.04 -23.77
C ILE A 66 2.87 -6.05 -24.85
N LEU A 67 2.60 -7.34 -24.63
CA LEU A 67 2.99 -8.40 -25.58
C LEU A 67 2.30 -8.30 -26.93
N ARG A 68 1.02 -7.91 -26.95
CA ARG A 68 0.22 -7.79 -28.18
C ARG A 68 0.50 -6.51 -28.97
N GLN A 69 0.65 -5.39 -28.26
CA GLN A 69 0.75 -4.07 -28.88
C GLN A 69 2.19 -3.62 -29.10
N ASN A 70 3.15 -4.24 -28.39
CA ASN A 70 4.56 -3.85 -28.38
C ASN A 70 4.76 -2.33 -28.31
N PRO A 71 4.17 -1.63 -27.30
CA PRO A 71 4.14 -0.17 -27.27
C PRO A 71 5.56 0.40 -27.12
N THR A 72 5.82 1.49 -27.82
CA THR A 72 7.04 2.26 -27.58
C THR A 72 6.94 2.95 -26.23
N PRO A 73 7.91 2.74 -25.32
CA PRO A 73 7.87 3.37 -24.00
C PRO A 73 8.05 4.89 -24.12
N VAL A 74 7.30 5.62 -23.28
CA VAL A 74 7.28 7.09 -23.27
C VAL A 74 7.90 7.60 -21.97
N ARG A 75 8.70 8.68 -22.09
CA ARG A 75 9.36 9.31 -20.93
C ARG A 75 8.37 9.65 -19.82
N GLN A 76 8.78 9.47 -18.57
CA GLN A 76 8.02 9.95 -17.42
C GLN A 76 7.99 11.47 -17.39
N GLU A 77 6.82 12.06 -17.13
CA GLU A 77 6.60 13.48 -17.00
C GLU A 77 6.04 13.82 -15.62
N GLY A 78 6.18 15.08 -15.18
CA GLY A 78 5.72 15.61 -13.91
C GLY A 78 6.77 15.52 -12.79
N ASP A 79 6.36 16.01 -11.61
CA ASP A 79 7.23 16.07 -10.44
C ASP A 79 7.53 14.68 -9.87
N VAL A 80 8.78 14.47 -9.49
CA VAL A 80 9.23 13.23 -8.89
C VAL A 80 8.94 13.24 -7.39
N VAL A 81 8.04 12.35 -6.94
CA VAL A 81 7.78 12.09 -5.54
C VAL A 81 8.53 10.83 -5.12
N ASN A 82 9.47 10.94 -4.19
CA ASN A 82 10.22 9.82 -3.66
C ASN A 82 9.66 9.38 -2.30
N PHE A 83 9.32 8.10 -2.19
CA PHE A 83 8.88 7.49 -0.95
C PHE A 83 10.03 6.80 -0.23
N LYS A 84 10.16 7.06 1.07
CA LYS A 84 11.04 6.29 1.95
C LYS A 84 10.39 4.96 2.30
N ARG A 85 11.20 3.91 2.39
CA ARG A 85 10.73 2.63 2.91
C ARG A 85 10.34 2.80 4.37
N ARG A 86 9.17 2.28 4.75
CA ARG A 86 8.72 2.26 6.14
C ARG A 86 9.51 1.23 6.95
N THR A 87 9.66 1.50 8.23
CA THR A 87 10.25 0.59 9.21
C THR A 87 9.15 -0.07 10.06
N PRO A 88 9.42 -1.23 10.72
CA PRO A 88 8.45 -1.89 11.58
C PRO A 88 7.91 -1.00 12.70
N GLU A 89 8.75 -0.13 13.30
CA GLU A 89 8.38 0.79 14.38
C GLU A 89 7.28 1.77 13.94
N GLN A 90 7.25 2.12 12.66
CA GLN A 90 6.21 2.98 12.08
C GLN A 90 4.85 2.28 11.97
N SER A 91 4.73 1.01 12.36
CA SER A 91 3.46 0.29 12.46
C SER A 91 2.79 0.43 13.83
N ASN A 92 3.44 1.11 14.79
CA ASN A 92 2.83 1.46 16.08
C ASN A 92 1.73 2.50 15.88
N ILE A 93 0.51 2.22 16.36
CA ILE A 93 -0.65 3.11 16.23
C ILE A 93 -0.41 4.46 16.93
N LYS A 94 0.44 4.51 17.97
CA LYS A 94 0.86 5.75 18.62
C LYS A 94 1.56 6.74 17.68
N MET A 95 2.01 6.31 16.51
CA MET A 95 2.61 7.17 15.47
C MET A 95 1.57 7.92 14.63
N LEU A 96 0.26 7.65 14.81
CA LEU A 96 -0.79 8.41 14.16
C LEU A 96 -0.92 9.80 14.81
N ASN A 97 -0.75 10.86 14.00
CA ASN A 97 -0.90 12.24 14.47
C ASN A 97 -2.35 12.65 14.68
N ASP A 98 -3.26 12.10 13.89
CA ASP A 98 -4.70 12.34 13.95
C ASP A 98 -5.44 11.02 14.06
N VAL A 99 -6.05 10.78 15.22
CA VAL A 99 -6.77 9.53 15.53
C VAL A 99 -8.25 9.73 15.26
N SER A 100 -8.69 9.30 14.10
CA SER A 100 -10.09 9.16 13.71
C SER A 100 -10.38 7.73 13.27
N ILE A 101 -11.65 7.32 13.23
CA ILE A 101 -12.03 5.99 12.73
C ILE A 101 -11.50 5.76 11.31
N ALA A 102 -11.59 6.76 10.45
CA ALA A 102 -11.12 6.66 9.07
C ALA A 102 -9.59 6.53 8.99
N ASN A 103 -8.85 7.30 9.78
CA ASN A 103 -7.39 7.23 9.79
C ASN A 103 -6.88 5.93 10.41
N LEU A 104 -7.55 5.45 11.45
CA LEU A 104 -7.22 4.18 12.08
C LEU A 104 -7.53 3.00 11.14
N TYR A 105 -8.66 3.03 10.44
CA TYR A 105 -8.99 2.05 9.40
C TYR A 105 -7.89 1.99 8.33
N ASP A 106 -7.53 3.13 7.76
CA ASP A 106 -6.48 3.20 6.73
C ASP A 106 -5.13 2.71 7.23
N PHE A 107 -4.77 3.08 8.46
CA PHE A 107 -3.51 2.69 9.06
C PHE A 107 -3.42 1.18 9.28
N ILE A 108 -4.48 0.54 9.77
CA ILE A 108 -4.48 -0.90 10.01
C ILE A 108 -4.53 -1.66 8.68
N ARG A 109 -5.46 -1.32 7.78
CA ARG A 109 -5.64 -2.05 6.52
C ARG A 109 -4.43 -1.98 5.59
N MET A 110 -3.68 -0.86 5.58
CA MET A 110 -2.50 -0.72 4.73
C MET A 110 -1.32 -1.61 5.15
N LEU A 111 -1.34 -2.11 6.38
CA LEU A 111 -0.33 -2.99 6.95
C LEU A 111 -0.77 -4.45 6.98
N ASP A 112 -2.04 -4.72 6.64
CA ASP A 112 -2.64 -6.04 6.70
C ASP A 112 -2.37 -6.83 5.41
N ALA A 113 -1.18 -7.42 5.37
CA ALA A 113 -0.75 -8.35 4.34
C ALA A 113 0.22 -9.39 4.93
N PRO A 114 0.28 -10.62 4.36
CA PRO A 114 1.27 -11.62 4.77
C PRO A 114 2.69 -11.07 4.71
N SER A 115 3.48 -11.37 5.72
CA SER A 115 4.90 -10.97 5.82
C SER A 115 5.15 -9.46 5.91
N TYR A 116 4.11 -8.67 6.16
CA TYR A 116 4.25 -7.24 6.46
C TYR A 116 3.99 -6.98 7.94
N PRO A 117 4.76 -6.08 8.61
CA PRO A 117 4.52 -5.73 10.01
C PRO A 117 3.12 -5.17 10.22
N LYS A 118 2.28 -5.87 10.98
CA LYS A 118 0.91 -5.44 11.30
C LYS A 118 0.90 -4.16 12.12
N ALA A 119 -0.21 -3.43 12.08
CA ALA A 119 -0.47 -2.34 13.00
C ALA A 119 -0.51 -2.88 14.44
N TYR A 120 0.11 -2.19 15.39
CA TYR A 120 0.17 -2.67 16.76
C TYR A 120 0.10 -1.56 17.80
N LEU A 121 -0.27 -1.96 19.02
CA LEU A 121 -0.13 -1.19 20.25
C LEU A 121 0.75 -1.94 21.23
N GLU A 122 1.57 -1.21 21.97
CA GLU A 122 2.32 -1.70 23.12
C GLU A 122 1.56 -1.38 24.40
N LEU A 123 1.36 -2.39 25.23
CA LEU A 123 0.68 -2.35 26.51
C LEU A 123 1.60 -3.00 27.55
N ASP A 124 2.42 -2.21 28.24
CA ASP A 124 3.47 -2.66 29.16
C ASP A 124 4.37 -3.74 28.52
N ASN A 125 4.22 -4.99 28.95
CA ASN A 125 4.96 -6.15 28.46
C ASN A 125 4.22 -6.94 27.38
N LEU A 126 3.15 -6.38 26.82
CA LEU A 126 2.32 -7.02 25.80
C LEU A 126 2.33 -6.20 24.51
N LYS A 127 2.26 -6.89 23.38
CA LYS A 127 2.04 -6.33 22.05
C LYS A 127 0.68 -6.79 21.53
N MET A 128 -0.18 -5.85 21.17
CA MET A 128 -1.46 -6.12 20.54
C MET A 128 -1.36 -5.77 19.06
N GLU A 129 -1.46 -6.75 18.17
CA GLU A 129 -1.52 -6.56 16.72
C GLU A 129 -2.96 -6.53 16.25
N LEU A 130 -3.28 -5.60 15.31
CA LEU A 130 -4.63 -5.38 14.79
C LEU A 130 -4.66 -5.63 13.28
N PHE A 131 -5.72 -6.28 12.80
CA PHE A 131 -5.88 -6.67 11.40
C PHE A 131 -7.34 -7.00 11.07
N GLU A 132 -7.64 -7.29 9.78
CA GLU A 132 -8.98 -7.64 9.27
C GLU A 132 -10.05 -6.64 9.70
N VAL A 133 -9.78 -5.34 9.50
CA VAL A 133 -10.66 -4.25 9.95
C VAL A 133 -11.68 -3.86 8.89
N ILE A 134 -12.89 -3.55 9.37
CA ILE A 134 -13.98 -2.96 8.57
C ILE A 134 -14.60 -1.78 9.31
N ILE A 135 -15.18 -0.85 8.56
CA ILE A 135 -16.04 0.19 9.16
C ILE A 135 -17.50 -0.24 8.99
N LYS A 136 -18.21 -0.37 10.11
CA LYS A 136 -19.63 -0.73 10.16
C LYS A 136 -20.36 0.15 11.16
N ASP A 137 -21.48 0.75 10.75
CA ASP A 137 -22.33 1.60 11.60
C ASP A 137 -21.55 2.69 12.36
N GLY A 138 -20.55 3.32 11.70
CA GLY A 138 -19.69 4.34 12.28
C GLY A 138 -18.68 3.83 13.30
N LYS A 139 -18.51 2.51 13.41
CA LYS A 139 -17.53 1.85 14.28
C LYS A 139 -16.46 1.15 13.45
N LEU A 140 -15.26 1.02 14.00
CA LEU A 140 -14.21 0.17 13.47
C LEU A 140 -14.28 -1.18 14.19
N GLU A 141 -14.54 -2.22 13.42
CA GLU A 141 -14.55 -3.62 13.88
C GLU A 141 -13.37 -4.35 13.25
N GLY A 142 -12.78 -5.30 13.95
CA GLY A 142 -11.64 -6.05 13.45
C GLY A 142 -11.17 -7.13 14.40
N ARG A 143 -10.07 -7.78 14.05
CA ARG A 143 -9.42 -8.80 14.87
C ARG A 143 -8.16 -8.25 15.51
N PHE A 144 -7.78 -8.84 16.62
CA PHE A 144 -6.51 -8.58 17.28
C PHE A 144 -5.89 -9.87 17.82
N GLU A 145 -4.58 -9.85 17.93
CA GLU A 145 -3.78 -10.87 18.60
C GLU A 145 -2.92 -10.20 19.65
N VAL A 146 -2.79 -10.82 20.81
CA VAL A 146 -1.94 -10.32 21.91
C VAL A 146 -0.84 -11.32 22.18
N SER A 147 0.40 -10.84 22.19
CA SER A 147 1.60 -11.61 22.51
C SER A 147 2.42 -10.89 23.60
N LYS A 148 3.33 -11.61 24.23
CA LYS A 148 4.35 -10.96 25.06
C LYS A 148 5.31 -10.16 24.18
N HIS A 149 5.71 -8.99 24.67
CA HIS A 149 6.80 -8.25 24.04
C HIS A 149 8.10 -9.04 24.22
N GLU A 150 8.80 -9.33 23.11
CA GLU A 150 10.13 -9.94 23.15
C GLU A 150 11.20 -8.90 23.55
#